data_1950d4fdd8917183384bfdcb11c99a32
#
_entry.id   1950d4fdd8917183384bfdcb11c99a32
#
_cell.length_a   1.000
_cell.length_b   1.000
_cell.length_c   1.000
_cell.angle_alpha   90.00
_cell.angle_beta   90.00
_cell.angle_gamma   90.00
#
_symmetry.space_group_name_H-M   'P 1'
#
loop_
_entity.id
_entity.type
_entity.pdbx_description
1 polymer ?
#
loop_
_entity_poly.entity_id
_entity_poly.type
_entity_poly.pdbx_seq_one_letter_code
_entity_poly.pdbx_strand_id
1 'polypeptide(L)'
;MGMHVFKLPDIGEGVVEGEVVQWHVSVGDAVKEDDPIVDVMTDKATVTIPSPVSGVVSSLNGEAGDMIAVGSALVEFDSEDTPPAAEPVAAAEPEVEAASEPEPEPETEPASEPDPEPAPAPAAPSGRALASPALRRRAREAGIDIAQISGSGPSGRIRNADLDAFIAADGSVTGTEPTAQSAKRTDVTEVKVVGLRRKIAEQMTTSKTRIAHFSYFEEADVTELETLRRTLNASRDVTQPKLTYLPFIMLALSKIMPDHPECNAIYDDQAGVVMRHGAVHIGIATQTERGLYVPVVKHVEAMDAWQAAEEMQRVAGAARDGTASLDDLTGSTFTITSLGRDGGLGATPIINHPEVAILGVHKAREMPVVRDGQIVVRRIMNLSSSFDHRVVDGADGAALIQHLKRMLENPALIFM
;
A
#
# COMPACT_ATOMS: atom_id res chain seq x y z
N MET A 1 29.39 -25.34 28.79
CA MET A 1 28.25 -24.81 28.05
C MET A 1 27.48 -23.94 29.01
N GLY A 2 27.58 -22.62 28.84
CA GLY A 2 26.86 -21.65 29.64
C GLY A 2 25.67 -21.09 28.87
N MET A 3 24.49 -21.12 29.48
CA MET A 3 23.30 -20.50 28.90
C MET A 3 23.38 -18.99 29.15
N HIS A 4 23.41 -18.20 28.10
CA HIS A 4 23.40 -16.74 28.18
C HIS A 4 22.00 -16.23 27.81
N VAL A 5 21.29 -15.58 28.75
CA VAL A 5 19.98 -14.99 28.53
C VAL A 5 20.15 -13.51 28.15
N PHE A 6 19.88 -13.20 26.90
CA PHE A 6 19.87 -11.83 26.42
C PHE A 6 18.51 -11.21 26.64
N LYS A 7 18.49 -10.07 27.31
CA LYS A 7 17.27 -9.31 27.61
C LYS A 7 17.12 -8.15 26.65
N LEU A 8 15.89 -7.75 26.37
CA LEU A 8 15.62 -6.55 25.57
C LEU A 8 16.29 -5.34 26.21
N PRO A 9 17.30 -4.73 25.56
CA PRO A 9 17.99 -3.56 26.10
C PRO A 9 17.08 -2.34 26.09
N ASP A 10 17.48 -1.28 26.78
CA ASP A 10 16.85 0.03 26.67
C ASP A 10 17.15 0.60 25.27
N ILE A 11 16.13 0.75 24.44
CA ILE A 11 16.21 1.16 23.03
C ILE A 11 15.81 2.62 22.81
N GLY A 12 15.72 3.43 23.90
CA GLY A 12 15.48 4.87 23.83
C GLY A 12 14.79 5.43 25.06
N GLU A 13 15.00 6.72 25.32
CA GLU A 13 14.42 7.40 26.49
C GLU A 13 12.89 7.28 26.54
N GLY A 14 12.40 6.65 27.61
CA GLY A 14 10.97 6.49 27.90
C GLY A 14 10.29 5.30 27.23
N VAL A 15 11.04 4.39 26.59
CA VAL A 15 10.49 3.18 25.98
C VAL A 15 10.36 2.09 27.05
N VAL A 16 9.14 1.64 27.34
CA VAL A 16 8.83 0.59 28.33
C VAL A 16 8.69 -0.78 27.68
N GLU A 17 8.31 -0.83 26.39
CA GLU A 17 8.06 -2.05 25.64
C GLU A 17 8.35 -1.85 24.15
N GLY A 18 8.65 -2.94 23.43
CA GLY A 18 8.88 -2.95 22.00
C GLY A 18 8.16 -4.12 21.32
N GLU A 19 7.67 -3.89 20.11
CA GLU A 19 7.05 -4.93 19.29
C GLU A 19 8.10 -5.67 18.46
N VAL A 20 8.12 -6.99 18.53
CA VAL A 20 8.93 -7.84 17.64
C VAL A 20 8.35 -7.75 16.23
N VAL A 21 9.10 -7.16 15.31
CA VAL A 21 8.68 -7.03 13.89
C VAL A 21 9.11 -8.25 13.10
N GLN A 22 10.38 -8.62 13.21
CA GLN A 22 10.96 -9.73 12.46
C GLN A 22 12.15 -10.32 13.19
N TRP A 23 12.22 -11.66 13.23
CA TRP A 23 13.40 -12.40 13.61
C TRP A 23 14.30 -12.63 12.40
N HIS A 24 15.59 -12.38 12.54
CA HIS A 24 16.61 -12.66 11.53
C HIS A 24 17.28 -14.02 11.75
N VAL A 25 16.99 -14.68 12.88
CA VAL A 25 17.55 -15.96 13.29
C VAL A 25 16.44 -16.93 13.70
N SER A 26 16.74 -18.22 13.66
CA SER A 26 15.88 -19.32 14.10
C SER A 26 16.54 -20.11 15.22
N VAL A 27 15.75 -20.84 16.01
CA VAL A 27 16.28 -21.74 17.02
C VAL A 27 17.19 -22.79 16.37
N GLY A 28 18.43 -22.88 16.85
CA GLY A 28 19.48 -23.75 16.30
C GLY A 28 20.47 -23.04 15.37
N ASP A 29 20.25 -21.79 15.01
CA ASP A 29 21.20 -21.02 14.19
C ASP A 29 22.42 -20.60 14.99
N ALA A 30 23.60 -20.66 14.36
CA ALA A 30 24.84 -20.16 14.92
C ALA A 30 24.99 -18.68 14.55
N VAL A 31 25.13 -17.82 15.54
CA VAL A 31 25.31 -16.37 15.41
C VAL A 31 26.66 -15.92 15.94
N LYS A 32 27.18 -14.85 15.38
CA LYS A 32 28.37 -14.17 15.88
C LYS A 32 27.97 -12.91 16.64
N GLU A 33 28.87 -12.44 17.47
CA GLU A 33 28.76 -11.09 18.08
C GLU A 33 28.54 -10.05 16.97
N ASP A 34 27.61 -9.12 17.17
CA ASP A 34 27.14 -8.08 16.25
C ASP A 34 26.28 -8.56 15.06
N ASP A 35 26.01 -9.86 14.90
CA ASP A 35 25.05 -10.31 13.88
C ASP A 35 23.62 -9.85 14.23
N PRO A 36 22.79 -9.40 13.25
CA PRO A 36 21.42 -8.96 13.50
C PRO A 36 20.55 -10.15 13.94
N ILE A 37 19.84 -10.00 15.09
CA ILE A 37 18.98 -11.05 15.64
C ILE A 37 17.52 -10.76 15.39
N VAL A 38 17.08 -9.54 15.70
CA VAL A 38 15.67 -9.17 15.70
C VAL A 38 15.49 -7.68 15.42
N ASP A 39 14.44 -7.36 14.67
CA ASP A 39 13.95 -5.99 14.53
C ASP A 39 12.84 -5.75 15.54
N VAL A 40 13.05 -4.76 16.41
CA VAL A 40 12.06 -4.33 17.41
C VAL A 40 11.59 -2.93 17.08
N MET A 41 10.27 -2.74 17.03
CA MET A 41 9.65 -1.45 16.80
C MET A 41 9.17 -0.84 18.12
N THR A 42 9.53 0.41 18.31
CA THR A 42 9.01 1.28 19.38
C THR A 42 7.96 2.24 18.83
N ASP A 43 7.44 3.10 19.65
CA ASP A 43 6.58 4.20 19.22
C ASP A 43 7.28 5.21 18.27
N LYS A 44 8.63 5.26 18.32
CA LYS A 44 9.44 6.26 17.60
C LYS A 44 10.21 5.71 16.40
N ALA A 45 10.70 4.47 16.47
CA ALA A 45 11.56 3.89 15.43
C ALA A 45 11.58 2.36 15.47
N THR A 46 12.00 1.74 14.36
CA THR A 46 12.39 0.33 14.32
C THR A 46 13.89 0.24 14.51
N VAL A 47 14.34 -0.56 15.47
CA VAL A 47 15.73 -0.77 15.80
C VAL A 47 16.07 -2.24 15.60
N THR A 48 17.14 -2.51 14.84
CA THR A 48 17.71 -3.86 14.71
C THR A 48 18.61 -4.11 15.90
N ILE A 49 18.35 -5.16 16.66
CA ILE A 49 19.15 -5.53 17.84
C ILE A 49 20.16 -6.59 17.42
N PRO A 50 21.47 -6.33 17.59
CA PRO A 50 22.53 -7.27 17.29
C PRO A 50 22.75 -8.27 18.44
N SER A 51 23.41 -9.39 18.14
CA SER A 51 23.81 -10.39 19.14
C SER A 51 24.92 -9.86 20.05
N PRO A 52 24.76 -9.98 21.38
CA PRO A 52 25.80 -9.56 22.31
C PRO A 52 26.94 -10.61 22.46
N VAL A 53 26.73 -11.82 21.95
CA VAL A 53 27.66 -12.96 22.07
C VAL A 53 27.65 -13.82 20.82
N SER A 54 28.76 -14.56 20.61
CA SER A 54 28.81 -15.63 19.62
C SER A 54 28.33 -16.92 20.27
N GLY A 55 27.39 -17.62 19.63
CA GLY A 55 26.80 -18.85 20.16
C GLY A 55 25.74 -19.45 19.28
N VAL A 56 25.02 -20.45 19.77
CA VAL A 56 23.87 -21.06 19.09
C VAL A 56 22.59 -20.60 19.77
N VAL A 57 21.61 -20.17 19.01
CA VAL A 57 20.30 -19.74 19.52
C VAL A 57 19.58 -20.94 20.10
N SER A 58 19.33 -20.94 21.41
CA SER A 58 18.67 -22.02 22.13
C SER A 58 17.15 -21.84 22.20
N SER A 59 16.71 -20.60 22.47
CA SER A 59 15.28 -20.26 22.44
C SER A 59 15.07 -18.80 22.03
N LEU A 60 13.89 -18.52 21.45
CA LEU A 60 13.40 -17.18 21.09
C LEU A 60 12.14 -16.92 21.92
N ASN A 61 12.08 -15.79 22.60
CA ASN A 61 10.93 -15.37 23.37
C ASN A 61 10.08 -14.37 22.56
N GLY A 62 8.84 -14.77 22.24
CA GLY A 62 7.88 -14.00 21.48
C GLY A 62 7.91 -14.29 19.97
N GLU A 63 6.75 -14.20 19.36
CA GLU A 63 6.57 -14.27 17.91
C GLU A 63 6.50 -12.87 17.29
N ALA A 64 6.63 -12.79 15.96
CA ALA A 64 6.43 -11.54 15.27
C ALA A 64 5.02 -10.95 15.57
N GLY A 65 4.98 -9.71 16.07
CA GLY A 65 3.78 -9.03 16.55
C GLY A 65 3.61 -9.00 18.07
N ASP A 66 4.44 -9.72 18.84
CA ASP A 66 4.35 -9.70 20.30
C ASP A 66 5.03 -8.46 20.89
N MET A 67 4.43 -7.93 21.97
CA MET A 67 5.00 -6.84 22.75
C MET A 67 5.90 -7.42 23.84
N ILE A 68 7.16 -7.00 23.88
CA ILE A 68 8.13 -7.44 24.89
C ILE A 68 8.56 -6.22 25.72
N ALA A 69 8.42 -6.33 27.03
CA ALA A 69 8.84 -5.26 27.93
C ALA A 69 10.38 -5.16 27.98
N VAL A 70 10.90 -3.93 28.08
CA VAL A 70 12.34 -3.68 28.28
C VAL A 70 12.83 -4.41 29.53
N GLY A 71 13.96 -5.14 29.41
CA GLY A 71 14.52 -5.98 30.48
C GLY A 71 14.00 -7.40 30.53
N SER A 72 12.96 -7.77 29.76
CA SER A 72 12.49 -9.15 29.64
C SER A 72 13.45 -9.99 28.79
N ALA A 73 13.47 -11.32 29.01
CA ALA A 73 14.26 -12.24 28.21
C ALA A 73 13.80 -12.18 26.74
N LEU A 74 14.74 -12.01 25.82
CA LEU A 74 14.50 -11.90 24.37
C LEU A 74 15.02 -13.15 23.64
N VAL A 75 16.28 -13.53 23.89
CA VAL A 75 16.92 -14.70 23.26
C VAL A 75 17.79 -15.41 24.30
N GLU A 76 17.83 -16.74 24.22
CA GLU A 76 18.76 -17.56 24.99
C GLU A 76 19.80 -18.15 24.04
N PHE A 77 21.07 -17.99 24.38
CA PHE A 77 22.20 -18.54 23.62
C PHE A 77 22.90 -19.65 24.41
N ASP A 78 23.33 -20.68 23.71
CA ASP A 78 24.28 -21.67 24.22
C ASP A 78 25.69 -21.24 23.77
N SER A 79 26.48 -20.67 24.70
CA SER A 79 27.81 -20.12 24.40
C SER A 79 28.89 -20.83 25.22
N GLU A 80 30.08 -20.97 24.64
CA GLU A 80 31.25 -21.51 25.34
C GLU A 80 32.03 -20.46 26.19
N ASP A 81 31.71 -19.17 25.99
CA ASP A 81 32.34 -18.05 26.73
C ASP A 81 31.35 -17.38 27.69
N THR A 82 31.63 -17.48 28.99
CA THR A 82 30.88 -16.84 30.06
C THR A 82 31.64 -15.60 30.57
N PRO A 83 31.16 -14.36 30.40
CA PRO A 83 31.55 -13.24 31.25
C PRO A 83 30.76 -13.25 32.57
N PRO A 84 31.33 -12.75 33.68
CA PRO A 84 30.76 -12.94 35.01
C PRO A 84 29.51 -12.11 35.27
N ALA A 85 28.54 -12.77 35.90
CA ALA A 85 27.27 -12.21 36.34
C ALA A 85 27.43 -11.01 37.28
N ALA A 86 26.72 -9.92 36.96
CA ALA A 86 26.46 -8.85 37.93
C ALA A 86 25.29 -9.26 38.82
N GLU A 87 25.47 -9.24 40.14
CA GLU A 87 24.52 -9.64 41.16
C GLU A 87 23.26 -8.75 41.18
N PRO A 88 22.07 -9.31 41.49
CA PRO A 88 20.83 -8.54 41.56
C PRO A 88 20.66 -7.87 42.91
N VAL A 89 20.37 -6.58 42.90
CA VAL A 89 19.88 -5.86 44.08
C VAL A 89 18.37 -6.13 44.22
N ALA A 90 18.00 -6.74 45.33
CA ALA A 90 16.64 -7.04 45.71
C ALA A 90 15.84 -5.79 46.07
N ALA A 91 14.63 -5.67 45.56
CA ALA A 91 13.60 -4.81 46.16
C ALA A 91 12.23 -5.45 45.97
N ALA A 92 11.71 -5.90 47.08
CA ALA A 92 10.37 -6.11 47.61
C ALA A 92 9.15 -6.11 46.64
N GLU A 93 8.45 -7.24 46.67
CA GLU A 93 7.04 -7.42 46.27
C GLU A 93 6.10 -6.53 47.14
N PRO A 94 4.96 -6.14 46.59
CA PRO A 94 3.73 -6.26 47.34
C PRO A 94 2.72 -7.18 46.65
N GLU A 95 2.28 -8.12 47.41
CA GLU A 95 1.11 -8.98 47.29
C GLU A 95 -0.17 -8.15 46.97
N VAL A 96 -0.91 -8.54 45.95
CA VAL A 96 -2.31 -8.12 45.78
C VAL A 96 -3.15 -9.34 45.40
N GLU A 97 -4.17 -9.51 46.22
CA GLU A 97 -5.20 -10.51 46.33
C GLU A 97 -5.90 -10.88 44.99
N ALA A 98 -6.13 -12.15 44.83
CA ALA A 98 -6.96 -12.74 43.77
C ALA A 98 -8.46 -12.46 44.06
N ALA A 99 -9.14 -11.89 43.07
CA ALA A 99 -10.59 -11.90 42.98
C ALA A 99 -11.01 -12.82 41.82
N SER A 100 -11.84 -13.78 42.18
CA SER A 100 -12.41 -14.85 41.40
C SER A 100 -13.27 -14.41 40.22
N GLU A 101 -13.00 -15.00 39.05
CA GLU A 101 -13.86 -15.00 37.86
C GLU A 101 -15.15 -15.81 38.08
N PRO A 102 -16.28 -15.38 37.51
CA PRO A 102 -17.45 -16.24 37.38
C PRO A 102 -17.38 -17.05 36.07
N GLU A 103 -17.63 -18.34 36.22
CA GLU A 103 -17.80 -19.37 35.22
C GLU A 103 -18.90 -19.03 34.19
N PRO A 104 -18.66 -19.18 32.85
CA PRO A 104 -19.75 -19.04 31.89
C PRO A 104 -20.49 -20.36 31.70
N GLU A 105 -21.82 -20.26 31.67
CA GLU A 105 -22.77 -21.34 31.38
C GLU A 105 -22.56 -21.92 29.96
N PRO A 106 -22.86 -23.22 29.73
CA PRO A 106 -22.60 -23.88 28.46
C PRO A 106 -23.64 -23.51 27.40
N GLU A 107 -23.16 -22.97 26.28
CA GLU A 107 -23.95 -22.83 25.05
C GLU A 107 -24.22 -24.19 24.42
N THR A 108 -25.48 -24.42 24.11
CA THR A 108 -26.00 -25.60 23.41
C THR A 108 -25.51 -25.66 21.97
N GLU A 109 -24.91 -26.78 21.61
CA GLU A 109 -24.56 -27.16 20.23
C GLU A 109 -25.80 -27.13 19.30
N PRO A 110 -25.72 -26.54 18.12
CA PRO A 110 -26.71 -26.76 17.08
C PRO A 110 -26.48 -28.11 16.38
N ALA A 111 -27.56 -28.85 16.23
CA ALA A 111 -27.64 -30.15 15.60
C ALA A 111 -27.02 -30.18 14.19
N SER A 112 -26.20 -31.21 13.95
CA SER A 112 -25.62 -31.57 12.68
C SER A 112 -26.71 -31.86 11.62
N GLU A 113 -26.66 -31.13 10.50
CA GLU A 113 -27.37 -31.48 9.27
C GLU A 113 -26.81 -32.79 8.69
N PRO A 114 -27.67 -33.63 8.07
CA PRO A 114 -27.24 -34.92 7.53
C PRO A 114 -26.39 -34.72 6.26
N ASP A 115 -25.34 -35.56 6.16
CA ASP A 115 -24.48 -35.70 4.99
C ASP A 115 -25.29 -35.87 3.69
N PRO A 116 -24.96 -35.15 2.62
CA PRO A 116 -25.57 -35.41 1.32
C PRO A 116 -25.04 -36.72 0.74
N GLU A 117 -25.98 -37.59 0.40
CA GLU A 117 -25.80 -38.83 -0.33
C GLU A 117 -24.89 -38.66 -1.57
N PRO A 118 -23.97 -39.56 -1.88
CA PRO A 118 -23.06 -39.41 -3.01
C PRO A 118 -23.85 -39.38 -4.33
N ALA A 119 -23.71 -38.33 -5.07
CA ALA A 119 -24.25 -38.19 -6.41
C ALA A 119 -23.73 -39.30 -7.33
N PRO A 120 -24.60 -39.88 -8.19
CA PRO A 120 -24.22 -40.97 -9.09
C PRO A 120 -23.13 -40.48 -10.06
N ALA A 121 -22.19 -41.37 -10.36
CA ALA A 121 -21.10 -41.17 -11.30
C ALA A 121 -21.63 -40.63 -12.65
N PRO A 122 -20.96 -39.67 -13.29
CA PRO A 122 -21.41 -39.16 -14.57
C PRO A 122 -21.36 -40.26 -15.61
N ALA A 123 -22.56 -40.54 -16.15
CA ALA A 123 -22.72 -41.38 -17.32
C ALA A 123 -21.88 -40.84 -18.49
N ALA A 124 -21.17 -41.69 -19.18
CA ALA A 124 -20.42 -41.37 -20.39
C ALA A 124 -21.29 -40.55 -21.35
N PRO A 125 -20.76 -39.48 -21.98
CA PRO A 125 -21.54 -38.60 -22.81
C PRO A 125 -21.93 -39.32 -24.13
N SER A 126 -23.14 -39.84 -24.21
CA SER A 126 -23.80 -40.20 -25.48
C SER A 126 -24.27 -38.92 -26.18
N GLY A 127 -23.38 -37.98 -26.36
CA GLY A 127 -23.62 -36.70 -27.01
C GLY A 127 -23.45 -36.80 -28.51
N ARG A 128 -24.50 -36.58 -29.26
CA ARG A 128 -24.50 -36.44 -30.74
C ARG A 128 -23.46 -35.38 -31.11
N ALA A 129 -22.38 -35.80 -31.81
CA ALA A 129 -21.26 -34.90 -32.20
C ALA A 129 -21.80 -33.59 -32.81
N LEU A 130 -21.37 -32.44 -32.26
CA LEU A 130 -21.82 -31.11 -32.72
C LEU A 130 -21.08 -30.73 -34.00
N ALA A 131 -21.73 -30.84 -35.15
CA ALA A 131 -21.16 -30.51 -36.44
C ALA A 131 -22.23 -29.91 -37.36
N SER A 132 -21.80 -29.04 -38.28
CA SER A 132 -22.70 -28.48 -39.31
C SER A 132 -23.19 -29.53 -40.32
N PRO A 133 -24.36 -29.33 -40.97
CA PRO A 133 -24.85 -30.26 -41.98
C PRO A 133 -23.88 -30.46 -43.13
N ALA A 134 -23.16 -29.43 -43.54
CA ALA A 134 -22.14 -29.51 -44.59
C ALA A 134 -20.95 -30.39 -44.19
N LEU A 135 -20.51 -30.26 -42.95
CA LEU A 135 -19.41 -31.05 -42.40
C LEU A 135 -19.79 -32.54 -42.27
N ARG A 136 -21.00 -32.83 -41.81
CA ARG A 136 -21.54 -34.20 -41.74
C ARG A 136 -21.62 -34.87 -43.12
N ARG A 137 -21.98 -34.12 -44.18
CA ARG A 137 -21.99 -34.62 -45.55
C ARG A 137 -20.57 -34.94 -46.00
N ARG A 138 -19.62 -34.02 -45.81
CA ARG A 138 -18.20 -34.18 -46.19
C ARG A 138 -17.54 -35.37 -45.49
N ALA A 139 -17.78 -35.55 -44.17
CA ALA A 139 -17.29 -36.68 -43.42
C ALA A 139 -17.83 -38.02 -43.95
N ARG A 140 -19.13 -38.04 -44.33
CA ARG A 140 -19.77 -39.22 -44.91
C ARG A 140 -19.22 -39.54 -46.30
N GLU A 141 -19.00 -38.53 -47.14
CA GLU A 141 -18.35 -38.69 -48.46
C GLU A 141 -16.91 -39.22 -48.34
N ALA A 142 -16.22 -38.86 -47.27
CA ALA A 142 -14.89 -39.35 -46.97
C ALA A 142 -14.89 -40.71 -46.21
N GLY A 143 -16.05 -41.31 -45.94
CA GLY A 143 -16.14 -42.58 -45.23
C GLY A 143 -15.78 -42.53 -43.72
N ILE A 144 -15.80 -41.34 -43.12
CA ILE A 144 -15.34 -41.09 -41.75
C ILE A 144 -16.53 -40.93 -40.82
N ASP A 145 -16.50 -41.67 -39.70
CA ASP A 145 -17.48 -41.46 -38.63
C ASP A 145 -17.14 -40.18 -37.83
N ILE A 146 -18.02 -39.21 -37.93
CA ILE A 146 -17.88 -37.92 -37.33
C ILE A 146 -17.77 -38.00 -35.77
N ALA A 147 -18.24 -39.08 -35.16
CA ALA A 147 -18.11 -39.31 -33.71
C ALA A 147 -16.69 -39.57 -33.26
N GLN A 148 -15.80 -39.92 -34.16
CA GLN A 148 -14.37 -40.18 -33.90
C GLN A 148 -13.52 -38.92 -33.95
N ILE A 149 -14.07 -37.78 -34.39
CA ILE A 149 -13.33 -36.53 -34.52
C ILE A 149 -13.56 -35.67 -33.28
N SER A 150 -12.48 -35.28 -32.63
CA SER A 150 -12.50 -34.30 -31.54
C SER A 150 -12.67 -32.89 -32.10
N GLY A 151 -13.73 -32.17 -31.69
CA GLY A 151 -14.00 -30.82 -32.17
C GLY A 151 -13.24 -29.73 -31.44
N SER A 152 -12.53 -28.87 -32.15
CA SER A 152 -11.79 -27.72 -31.63
C SER A 152 -12.63 -26.45 -31.44
N GLY A 153 -13.92 -26.48 -31.81
CA GLY A 153 -14.81 -25.32 -31.72
C GLY A 153 -15.49 -25.14 -30.35
N PRO A 154 -16.21 -24.03 -30.15
CA PRO A 154 -16.97 -23.78 -28.92
C PRO A 154 -17.91 -24.93 -28.59
N SER A 155 -17.95 -25.37 -27.34
CA SER A 155 -18.74 -26.52 -26.83
C SER A 155 -18.43 -27.84 -27.54
N GLY A 156 -17.16 -28.04 -27.99
CA GLY A 156 -16.75 -29.27 -28.67
C GLY A 156 -17.25 -29.41 -30.10
N ARG A 157 -17.63 -28.33 -30.76
CA ARG A 157 -18.10 -28.32 -32.13
C ARG A 157 -16.96 -28.65 -33.11
N ILE A 158 -17.19 -29.65 -33.97
CA ILE A 158 -16.26 -30.06 -35.01
C ILE A 158 -16.25 -29.02 -36.15
N ARG A 159 -15.05 -28.55 -36.52
CA ARG A 159 -14.81 -27.62 -37.62
C ARG A 159 -14.24 -28.34 -38.84
N ASN A 160 -14.20 -27.65 -39.99
CA ASN A 160 -13.57 -28.19 -41.21
C ASN A 160 -12.09 -28.54 -41.01
N ALA A 161 -11.37 -27.71 -40.26
CA ALA A 161 -9.96 -27.97 -39.95
C ALA A 161 -9.74 -29.27 -39.14
N ASP A 162 -10.67 -29.64 -38.26
CA ASP A 162 -10.58 -30.88 -37.46
C ASP A 162 -10.77 -32.12 -38.35
N LEU A 163 -11.71 -32.04 -39.31
CA LEU A 163 -11.93 -33.10 -40.29
C LEU A 163 -10.73 -33.22 -41.25
N ASP A 164 -10.14 -32.11 -41.69
CA ASP A 164 -8.99 -32.09 -42.58
C ASP A 164 -7.76 -32.67 -41.89
N ALA A 165 -7.56 -32.31 -40.59
CA ALA A 165 -6.47 -32.89 -39.76
C ALA A 165 -6.66 -34.41 -39.55
N PHE A 166 -7.88 -34.87 -39.32
CA PHE A 166 -8.19 -36.29 -39.16
C PHE A 166 -7.95 -37.08 -40.45
N ILE A 167 -8.32 -36.52 -41.59
CA ILE A 167 -8.03 -37.11 -42.94
C ILE A 167 -6.54 -37.17 -43.16
N ALA A 168 -5.80 -36.11 -42.87
CA ALA A 168 -4.33 -36.05 -43.06
C ALA A 168 -3.57 -37.00 -42.11
N ALA A 169 -4.16 -37.37 -40.99
CA ALA A 169 -3.61 -38.31 -40.02
C ALA A 169 -3.99 -39.79 -40.26
N ASP A 170 -4.59 -40.07 -41.45
CA ASP A 170 -5.04 -41.43 -41.88
C ASP A 170 -5.91 -42.12 -40.83
N GLY A 171 -6.83 -41.37 -40.22
CA GLY A 171 -7.77 -41.89 -39.22
C GLY A 171 -7.16 -42.08 -37.83
N SER A 172 -5.92 -41.75 -37.63
CA SER A 172 -5.31 -41.70 -36.29
C SER A 172 -5.88 -40.51 -35.51
N VAL A 173 -6.47 -40.75 -34.34
CA VAL A 173 -6.91 -39.70 -33.43
C VAL A 173 -5.68 -39.00 -32.93
N THR A 174 -5.27 -37.94 -33.61
CA THR A 174 -4.34 -36.98 -33.01
C THR A 174 -5.11 -36.28 -31.89
N GLY A 175 -5.07 -36.89 -30.71
CA GLY A 175 -5.59 -36.26 -29.51
C GLY A 175 -4.88 -34.92 -29.38
N THR A 176 -5.59 -33.83 -29.70
CA THR A 176 -5.18 -32.52 -29.20
C THR A 176 -5.09 -32.69 -27.70
N GLU A 177 -3.87 -32.62 -27.15
CA GLU A 177 -3.69 -32.65 -25.69
C GLU A 177 -4.72 -31.68 -25.12
N PRO A 178 -5.53 -32.11 -24.12
CA PRO A 178 -6.51 -31.22 -23.53
C PRO A 178 -5.73 -29.99 -23.04
N THR A 179 -6.09 -28.83 -23.58
CA THR A 179 -5.54 -27.56 -23.13
C THR A 179 -5.58 -27.61 -21.62
N ALA A 180 -4.41 -27.57 -20.98
CA ALA A 180 -4.28 -27.80 -19.56
C ALA A 180 -5.28 -26.88 -18.86
N GLN A 181 -6.36 -27.44 -18.34
CA GLN A 181 -7.31 -26.70 -17.53
C GLN A 181 -6.50 -26.23 -16.33
N SER A 182 -6.41 -24.91 -16.15
CA SER A 182 -5.70 -24.34 -15.01
C SER A 182 -6.25 -25.00 -13.75
N ALA A 183 -5.37 -25.63 -12.97
CA ALA A 183 -5.73 -26.27 -11.72
C ALA A 183 -6.42 -25.24 -10.81
N LYS A 184 -7.47 -25.68 -10.10
CA LYS A 184 -8.09 -24.83 -9.07
C LYS A 184 -7.04 -24.50 -8.03
N ARG A 185 -6.85 -23.22 -7.74
CA ARG A 185 -6.00 -22.75 -6.65
C ARG A 185 -6.82 -22.79 -5.37
N THR A 186 -6.32 -23.48 -4.35
CA THR A 186 -6.97 -23.64 -3.04
C THR A 186 -6.07 -23.20 -1.89
N ASP A 187 -4.86 -22.79 -2.21
CA ASP A 187 -3.86 -22.29 -1.26
C ASP A 187 -4.33 -20.95 -0.65
N VAL A 188 -4.30 -20.86 0.67
CA VAL A 188 -4.55 -19.67 1.46
C VAL A 188 -3.30 -19.41 2.30
N THR A 189 -2.78 -18.20 2.21
CA THR A 189 -1.63 -17.78 3.01
C THR A 189 -2.10 -16.78 4.06
N GLU A 190 -1.90 -17.11 5.33
CA GLU A 190 -2.12 -16.17 6.44
C GLU A 190 -0.88 -15.29 6.60
N VAL A 191 -1.10 -13.97 6.70
CA VAL A 191 -0.05 -12.99 6.92
C VAL A 191 -0.44 -12.13 8.11
N LYS A 192 0.34 -12.19 9.20
CA LYS A 192 0.14 -11.32 10.37
C LYS A 192 0.40 -9.86 9.98
N VAL A 193 -0.44 -8.95 10.48
CA VAL A 193 -0.27 -7.50 10.29
C VAL A 193 0.51 -6.95 11.48
N VAL A 194 1.81 -6.71 11.30
CA VAL A 194 2.74 -6.32 12.37
C VAL A 194 3.50 -5.05 12.00
N GLY A 195 4.16 -4.45 12.96
CA GLY A 195 5.08 -3.32 12.76
C GLY A 195 4.43 -2.13 12.07
N LEU A 196 5.13 -1.54 11.11
CA LEU A 196 4.65 -0.37 10.36
C LEU A 196 3.28 -0.60 9.73
N ARG A 197 3.00 -1.81 9.18
CA ARG A 197 1.70 -2.11 8.56
C ARG A 197 0.56 -2.04 9.58
N ARG A 198 0.79 -2.45 10.84
CA ARG A 198 -0.18 -2.30 11.93
C ARG A 198 -0.42 -0.82 12.26
N LYS A 199 0.65 -0.01 12.41
CA LYS A 199 0.52 1.44 12.64
C LYS A 199 -0.24 2.15 11.51
N ILE A 200 0.04 1.80 10.24
CA ILE A 200 -0.71 2.32 9.09
C ILE A 200 -2.20 1.93 9.19
N ALA A 201 -2.51 0.68 9.53
CA ALA A 201 -3.90 0.22 9.66
C ALA A 201 -4.64 0.98 10.77
N GLU A 202 -4.03 1.19 11.92
CA GLU A 202 -4.56 1.96 13.03
C GLU A 202 -4.79 3.43 12.64
N GLN A 203 -3.79 4.07 12.00
CA GLN A 203 -3.88 5.45 11.53
C GLN A 203 -5.00 5.63 10.49
N MET A 204 -5.11 4.72 9.53
CA MET A 204 -6.16 4.76 8.51
C MET A 204 -7.55 4.49 9.11
N THR A 205 -7.65 3.60 10.08
CA THR A 205 -8.88 3.34 10.83
C THR A 205 -9.28 4.58 11.62
N THR A 206 -8.36 5.20 12.34
CA THR A 206 -8.58 6.43 13.09
C THR A 206 -9.07 7.54 12.18
N SER A 207 -8.37 7.77 11.05
CA SER A 207 -8.78 8.77 10.08
C SER A 207 -10.19 8.51 9.54
N LYS A 208 -10.49 7.26 9.14
CA LYS A 208 -11.77 6.94 8.50
C LYS A 208 -12.96 6.94 9.48
N THR A 209 -12.72 6.62 10.75
CA THR A 209 -13.78 6.62 11.78
C THR A 209 -14.03 7.99 12.38
N ARG A 210 -13.00 8.84 12.51
CA ARG A 210 -13.12 10.17 13.14
C ARG A 210 -13.50 11.25 12.15
N ILE A 211 -12.96 11.23 10.93
CA ILE A 211 -13.15 12.28 9.93
C ILE A 211 -14.41 12.05 9.11
N ALA A 212 -15.26 13.04 9.01
CA ALA A 212 -16.41 13.05 8.10
C ALA A 212 -15.95 13.43 6.68
N HIS A 213 -15.34 12.47 5.97
CA HIS A 213 -14.81 12.71 4.63
C HIS A 213 -15.92 13.04 3.63
N PHE A 214 -15.75 14.15 2.88
CA PHE A 214 -16.39 14.32 1.57
C PHE A 214 -15.34 14.51 0.49
N SER A 215 -15.65 14.15 -0.74
CA SER A 215 -14.71 14.25 -1.85
C SER A 215 -15.23 15.16 -2.94
N TYR A 216 -14.31 15.92 -3.55
CA TYR A 216 -14.57 16.80 -4.67
C TYR A 216 -13.64 16.43 -5.83
N PHE A 217 -14.20 16.30 -7.04
CA PHE A 217 -13.47 15.91 -8.24
C PHE A 217 -13.49 17.03 -9.24
N GLU A 218 -12.34 17.29 -9.89
CA GLU A 218 -12.22 18.33 -10.89
C GLU A 218 -11.25 17.90 -12.00
N GLU A 219 -11.44 18.46 -13.20
CA GLU A 219 -10.52 18.33 -14.33
C GLU A 219 -9.81 19.64 -14.58
N ALA A 220 -8.48 19.59 -14.74
CA ALA A 220 -7.65 20.75 -15.08
C ALA A 220 -6.95 20.54 -16.44
N ASP A 221 -7.01 21.52 -17.30
CA ASP A 221 -6.27 21.56 -18.56
C ASP A 221 -4.83 21.99 -18.31
N VAL A 222 -3.91 21.02 -18.22
CA VAL A 222 -2.50 21.25 -17.91
C VAL A 222 -1.61 21.35 -19.17
N THR A 223 -2.17 21.67 -20.33
CA THR A 223 -1.42 21.76 -21.59
C THR A 223 -0.34 22.82 -21.53
N GLU A 224 -0.69 24.01 -21.04
CA GLU A 224 0.26 25.12 -20.90
C GLU A 224 1.31 24.83 -19.81
N LEU A 225 0.90 24.20 -18.71
CA LEU A 225 1.81 23.78 -17.66
C LEU A 225 2.81 22.71 -18.17
N GLU A 226 2.35 21.77 -19.01
CA GLU A 226 3.24 20.80 -19.63
C GLU A 226 4.25 21.45 -20.57
N THR A 227 3.82 22.45 -21.32
CA THR A 227 4.71 23.23 -22.21
C THR A 227 5.77 23.96 -21.40
N LEU A 228 5.38 24.64 -20.32
CA LEU A 228 6.30 25.30 -19.40
C LEU A 228 7.29 24.29 -18.79
N ARG A 229 6.77 23.17 -18.25
CA ARG A 229 7.59 22.12 -17.64
C ARG A 229 8.63 21.55 -18.61
N ARG A 230 8.24 21.32 -19.88
CA ARG A 230 9.18 20.83 -20.92
C ARG A 230 10.24 21.86 -21.22
N THR A 231 9.87 23.13 -21.36
CA THR A 231 10.80 24.23 -21.64
C THR A 231 11.83 24.36 -20.52
N LEU A 232 11.39 24.40 -19.27
CA LEU A 232 12.28 24.46 -18.10
C LEU A 232 13.20 23.25 -18.04
N ASN A 233 12.69 22.05 -18.25
CA ASN A 233 13.52 20.84 -18.26
C ASN A 233 14.53 20.79 -19.42
N ALA A 234 14.24 21.42 -20.55
CA ALA A 234 15.16 21.50 -21.70
C ALA A 234 16.32 22.48 -21.44
N SER A 235 16.10 23.51 -20.64
CA SER A 235 17.10 24.54 -20.29
C SER A 235 17.72 24.35 -18.89
N ARG A 236 17.40 23.25 -18.16
CA ARG A 236 17.89 23.02 -16.82
C ARG A 236 19.41 22.78 -16.80
N ASP A 237 20.08 23.21 -15.75
CA ASP A 237 21.44 22.87 -15.47
C ASP A 237 21.60 21.39 -15.04
N VAL A 238 22.79 20.84 -15.21
CA VAL A 238 23.09 19.42 -14.86
C VAL A 238 22.83 19.12 -13.39
N THR A 239 23.03 20.11 -12.53
CA THR A 239 22.82 20.02 -11.06
C THR A 239 21.36 20.12 -10.65
N GLN A 240 20.49 20.68 -11.50
CA GLN A 240 19.09 20.84 -11.20
C GLN A 240 18.30 19.52 -11.37
N PRO A 241 17.35 19.22 -10.46
CA PRO A 241 16.50 18.06 -10.58
C PRO A 241 15.55 18.18 -11.78
N LYS A 242 15.07 17.05 -12.31
CA LYS A 242 14.04 17.05 -13.34
C LYS A 242 12.68 17.44 -12.74
N LEU A 243 12.07 18.50 -13.26
CA LEU A 243 10.74 18.94 -12.84
C LEU A 243 9.65 17.97 -13.29
N THR A 244 8.80 17.56 -12.36
CA THR A 244 7.51 16.87 -12.56
C THR A 244 6.37 17.88 -12.42
N TYR A 245 5.11 17.42 -12.40
CA TYR A 245 3.97 18.31 -12.11
C TYR A 245 3.89 18.70 -10.64
N LEU A 246 4.35 17.82 -9.72
CA LEU A 246 4.17 18.02 -8.28
C LEU A 246 4.78 19.31 -7.74
N PRO A 247 6.01 19.71 -8.08
CA PRO A 247 6.58 20.99 -7.63
C PRO A 247 5.70 22.20 -8.00
N PHE A 248 5.12 22.20 -9.21
CA PHE A 248 4.22 23.30 -9.63
C PHE A 248 2.90 23.29 -8.86
N ILE A 249 2.35 22.09 -8.56
CA ILE A 249 1.15 21.94 -7.75
C ILE A 249 1.43 22.39 -6.31
N MET A 250 2.58 22.04 -5.74
CA MET A 250 3.01 22.46 -4.41
C MET A 250 3.09 24.01 -4.34
N LEU A 251 3.74 24.64 -5.30
CA LEU A 251 3.84 26.10 -5.36
C LEU A 251 2.47 26.76 -5.57
N ALA A 252 1.63 26.21 -6.44
CA ALA A 252 0.29 26.72 -6.64
C ALA A 252 -0.52 26.66 -5.33
N LEU A 253 -0.48 25.53 -4.61
CA LEU A 253 -1.13 25.38 -3.31
C LEU A 253 -0.58 26.38 -2.29
N SER A 254 0.75 26.47 -2.14
CA SER A 254 1.34 27.39 -1.16
C SER A 254 0.95 28.85 -1.40
N LYS A 255 0.75 29.21 -2.67
CA LYS A 255 0.34 30.56 -3.05
C LYS A 255 -1.13 30.87 -2.74
N ILE A 256 -2.02 29.88 -2.90
CA ILE A 256 -3.46 30.07 -2.70
C ILE A 256 -3.93 29.78 -1.27
N MET A 257 -3.16 29.04 -0.46
CA MET A 257 -3.53 28.70 0.93
C MET A 257 -3.84 29.91 1.82
N PRO A 258 -3.18 31.08 1.70
CA PRO A 258 -3.57 32.27 2.45
C PRO A 258 -5.02 32.74 2.22
N ASP A 259 -5.58 32.46 1.03
CA ASP A 259 -6.97 32.77 0.69
C ASP A 259 -7.95 31.66 1.14
N HIS A 260 -7.42 30.49 1.54
CA HIS A 260 -8.19 29.29 1.95
C HIS A 260 -7.64 28.71 3.27
N PRO A 261 -7.54 29.51 4.34
CA PRO A 261 -6.89 29.10 5.59
C PRO A 261 -7.60 27.95 6.31
N GLU A 262 -8.88 27.69 6.02
CA GLU A 262 -9.66 26.57 6.52
C GLU A 262 -9.16 25.22 5.98
N CYS A 263 -8.50 25.21 4.81
CA CYS A 263 -7.98 24.00 4.19
C CYS A 263 -6.51 23.71 4.55
N ASN A 264 -5.78 24.70 5.09
CA ASN A 264 -4.40 24.55 5.57
C ASN A 264 -4.39 24.48 7.11
N ALA A 265 -4.98 23.42 7.66
CA ALA A 265 -5.27 23.33 9.07
C ALA A 265 -5.13 21.90 9.61
N ILE A 266 -4.98 21.83 10.91
CA ILE A 266 -5.02 20.60 11.70
C ILE A 266 -6.20 20.71 12.68
N TYR A 267 -7.00 19.66 12.78
CA TYR A 267 -8.12 19.61 13.70
C TYR A 267 -7.84 18.64 14.85
N ASP A 268 -7.62 19.22 16.05
CA ASP A 268 -7.63 18.46 17.31
C ASP A 268 -9.09 18.25 17.74
N ASP A 269 -9.63 17.09 17.41
CA ASP A 269 -11.02 16.75 17.70
C ASP A 269 -11.26 16.39 19.19
N GLN A 270 -10.21 16.13 19.97
CA GLN A 270 -10.33 15.94 21.43
C GLN A 270 -10.44 17.29 22.14
N ALA A 271 -9.62 18.25 21.74
CA ALA A 271 -9.68 19.61 22.28
C ALA A 271 -10.79 20.45 21.63
N GLY A 272 -11.36 20.03 20.51
CA GLY A 272 -12.34 20.80 19.73
C GLY A 272 -11.75 22.06 19.09
N VAL A 273 -10.46 22.03 18.73
CA VAL A 273 -9.71 23.19 18.25
C VAL A 273 -9.17 22.97 16.84
N VAL A 274 -9.45 23.90 15.93
CA VAL A 274 -8.84 23.95 14.59
C VAL A 274 -7.64 24.89 14.61
N MET A 275 -6.46 24.38 14.31
CA MET A 275 -5.23 25.16 14.18
C MET A 275 -5.00 25.45 12.69
N ARG A 276 -5.23 26.71 12.28
CA ARG A 276 -4.94 27.20 10.92
C ARG A 276 -3.49 27.63 10.82
N HIS A 277 -2.77 27.08 9.86
CA HIS A 277 -1.34 27.33 9.69
C HIS A 277 -1.08 28.40 8.65
N GLY A 278 -0.18 29.36 8.94
CA GLY A 278 0.32 30.32 7.95
C GLY A 278 1.40 29.69 7.06
N ALA A 279 2.24 28.82 7.64
CA ALA A 279 3.21 28.03 6.89
C ALA A 279 2.51 26.89 6.11
N VAL A 280 3.04 26.54 4.93
CA VAL A 280 2.50 25.48 4.09
C VAL A 280 3.49 24.32 4.06
N HIS A 281 3.17 23.27 4.82
CA HIS A 281 3.98 22.05 4.93
C HIS A 281 3.26 20.93 4.20
N ILE A 282 3.81 20.49 3.06
CA ILE A 282 3.14 19.55 2.19
C ILE A 282 3.69 18.14 2.37
N GLY A 283 2.83 17.25 2.87
CA GLY A 283 3.08 15.82 2.89
C GLY A 283 3.00 15.22 1.50
N ILE A 284 3.95 14.38 1.12
CA ILE A 284 3.99 13.70 -0.19
C ILE A 284 3.87 12.20 0.03
N ALA A 285 2.70 11.62 -0.27
CA ALA A 285 2.48 10.18 -0.13
C ALA A 285 3.47 9.41 -1.01
N THR A 286 4.38 8.67 -0.36
CA THR A 286 5.50 7.97 -0.99
C THR A 286 5.42 6.48 -0.69
N GLN A 287 5.29 5.65 -1.74
CA GLN A 287 5.34 4.20 -1.61
C GLN A 287 6.77 3.73 -1.38
N THR A 288 6.96 2.87 -0.38
CA THR A 288 8.20 2.17 -0.07
C THR A 288 7.97 0.67 0.03
N GLU A 289 9.02 -0.13 0.11
CA GLU A 289 8.91 -1.59 0.32
C GLU A 289 8.25 -1.93 1.66
N ARG A 290 8.47 -1.11 2.68
CA ARG A 290 7.91 -1.28 4.04
C ARG A 290 6.45 -0.81 4.16
N GLY A 291 5.96 0.00 3.22
CA GLY A 291 4.61 0.58 3.23
C GLY A 291 4.56 2.00 2.71
N LEU A 292 3.45 2.69 2.97
CA LEU A 292 3.24 4.08 2.57
C LEU A 292 3.72 5.02 3.68
N TYR A 293 4.68 5.90 3.34
CA TYR A 293 5.11 7.02 4.18
C TYR A 293 4.60 8.33 3.60
N VAL A 294 4.53 9.35 4.45
CA VAL A 294 4.16 10.72 4.04
C VAL A 294 5.27 11.69 4.48
N PRO A 295 6.44 11.67 3.81
CA PRO A 295 7.47 12.67 4.08
C PRO A 295 6.98 14.07 3.74
N VAL A 296 7.51 15.07 4.44
CA VAL A 296 7.00 16.45 4.46
C VAL A 296 8.01 17.43 3.86
N VAL A 297 7.59 18.14 2.84
CA VAL A 297 8.29 19.33 2.34
C VAL A 297 7.82 20.54 3.13
N LYS A 298 8.68 21.06 3.97
CA LYS A 298 8.35 22.18 4.87
C LYS A 298 8.58 23.52 4.18
N HIS A 299 7.74 24.52 4.52
CA HIS A 299 7.86 25.89 4.05
C HIS A 299 7.90 26.04 2.53
N VAL A 300 6.96 25.37 1.85
CA VAL A 300 6.86 25.45 0.38
C VAL A 300 6.64 26.88 -0.11
N GLU A 301 6.02 27.71 0.70
CA GLU A 301 5.81 29.14 0.43
C GLU A 301 7.09 29.95 0.26
N ALA A 302 8.22 29.43 0.76
CA ALA A 302 9.54 30.09 0.68
C ALA A 302 10.44 29.49 -0.43
N MET A 303 9.92 28.59 -1.26
CA MET A 303 10.70 27.86 -2.26
C MET A 303 10.36 28.32 -3.69
N ASP A 304 11.35 28.19 -4.58
CA ASP A 304 11.11 28.17 -6.02
C ASP A 304 10.83 26.73 -6.54
N ALA A 305 10.57 26.60 -7.84
CA ALA A 305 10.22 25.30 -8.44
C ALA A 305 11.35 24.26 -8.38
N TRP A 306 12.61 24.72 -8.43
CA TRP A 306 13.77 23.84 -8.37
C TRP A 306 14.03 23.38 -6.95
N GLN A 307 13.98 24.30 -5.99
CA GLN A 307 14.09 24.01 -4.55
C GLN A 307 12.98 23.05 -4.08
N ALA A 308 11.73 23.31 -4.50
CA ALA A 308 10.61 22.41 -4.18
C ALA A 308 10.79 21.02 -4.80
N ALA A 309 11.35 20.93 -6.01
CA ALA A 309 11.64 19.64 -6.65
C ALA A 309 12.78 18.89 -5.96
N GLU A 310 13.84 19.60 -5.57
CA GLU A 310 15.01 19.05 -4.87
C GLU A 310 14.61 18.51 -3.51
N GLU A 311 13.93 19.33 -2.71
CA GLU A 311 13.50 18.96 -1.37
C GLU A 311 12.48 17.80 -1.39
N MET A 312 11.52 17.82 -2.32
CA MET A 312 10.61 16.70 -2.52
C MET A 312 11.35 15.40 -2.84
N GLN A 313 12.39 15.46 -3.69
CA GLN A 313 13.20 14.27 -4.02
C GLN A 313 14.02 13.81 -2.83
N ARG A 314 14.58 14.74 -2.05
CA ARG A 314 15.36 14.44 -0.83
C ARG A 314 14.50 13.68 0.18
N VAL A 315 13.37 14.24 0.59
CA VAL A 315 12.51 13.62 1.62
C VAL A 315 11.89 12.32 1.15
N ALA A 316 11.46 12.24 -0.13
CA ALA A 316 10.92 11.01 -0.70
C ALA A 316 12.00 9.91 -0.87
N GLY A 317 13.25 10.30 -1.19
CA GLY A 317 14.41 9.41 -1.24
C GLY A 317 14.71 8.86 0.14
N ALA A 318 14.89 9.73 1.14
CA ALA A 318 15.15 9.34 2.52
C ALA A 318 14.08 8.38 3.07
N ALA A 319 12.80 8.60 2.73
CA ALA A 319 11.71 7.71 3.13
C ALA A 319 11.83 6.31 2.47
N ARG A 320 12.24 6.22 1.18
CA ARG A 320 12.44 4.93 0.49
C ARG A 320 13.65 4.17 1.04
N ASP A 321 14.72 4.89 1.33
CA ASP A 321 15.98 4.33 1.83
C ASP A 321 15.91 4.01 3.33
N GLY A 322 14.81 4.41 4.02
CA GLY A 322 14.62 4.18 5.45
C GLY A 322 15.50 5.08 6.33
N THR A 323 16.03 6.18 5.78
CA THR A 323 16.90 7.15 6.47
C THR A 323 16.19 8.46 6.85
N ALA A 324 14.88 8.55 6.58
CA ALA A 324 14.09 9.73 6.91
C ALA A 324 14.08 9.98 8.43
N SER A 325 14.36 11.21 8.82
CA SER A 325 14.25 11.65 10.22
C SER A 325 12.78 11.78 10.63
N LEU A 326 12.53 11.81 11.94
CA LEU A 326 11.19 12.10 12.46
C LEU A 326 10.69 13.46 11.99
N ASP A 327 11.59 14.44 11.87
CA ASP A 327 11.28 15.78 11.35
C ASP A 327 10.84 15.75 9.88
N ASP A 328 11.40 14.84 9.07
CA ASP A 328 10.98 14.64 7.68
C ASP A 328 9.60 13.96 7.55
N LEU A 329 9.12 13.27 8.59
CA LEU A 329 7.90 12.47 8.56
C LEU A 329 6.73 13.09 9.32
N THR A 330 6.91 14.27 9.93
CA THR A 330 5.90 14.90 10.79
C THR A 330 5.69 16.37 10.45
N GLY A 331 4.53 16.90 10.85
CA GLY A 331 4.23 18.33 10.77
C GLY A 331 3.67 18.81 9.43
N SER A 332 3.15 17.92 8.59
CA SER A 332 2.40 18.31 7.40
C SER A 332 1.09 19.01 7.77
N THR A 333 0.71 20.00 6.97
CA THR A 333 -0.55 20.75 7.12
C THR A 333 -1.54 20.44 6.00
N PHE A 334 -1.04 19.80 4.94
CA PHE A 334 -1.80 19.37 3.77
C PHE A 334 -1.04 18.24 3.06
N THR A 335 -1.73 17.20 2.60
CA THR A 335 -1.08 16.07 1.93
C THR A 335 -1.43 16.02 0.44
N ILE A 336 -0.44 15.68 -0.40
CA ILE A 336 -0.62 15.33 -1.81
C ILE A 336 -0.33 13.84 -1.99
N THR A 337 -1.24 13.13 -2.66
CA THR A 337 -1.04 11.74 -3.08
C THR A 337 -1.07 11.63 -4.60
N SER A 338 -0.12 10.90 -5.17
CA SER A 338 -0.05 10.69 -6.62
C SER A 338 0.54 9.32 -6.94
N LEU A 339 -0.12 8.58 -7.82
CA LEU A 339 0.40 7.34 -8.40
C LEU A 339 1.17 7.58 -9.72
N GLY A 340 1.41 8.84 -10.06
CA GLY A 340 2.16 9.21 -11.26
C GLY A 340 1.54 8.65 -12.54
N ARG A 341 2.36 7.94 -13.35
CA ARG A 341 1.93 7.38 -14.65
C ARG A 341 0.94 6.23 -14.52
N ASP A 342 0.98 5.50 -13.40
CA ASP A 342 0.09 4.35 -13.13
C ASP A 342 -1.22 4.78 -12.45
N GLY A 343 -1.35 6.08 -12.15
CA GLY A 343 -2.55 6.66 -11.56
C GLY A 343 -3.79 6.48 -12.43
N GLY A 344 -4.93 6.22 -11.78
CA GLY A 344 -6.24 6.12 -12.39
C GLY A 344 -6.81 7.47 -12.85
N LEU A 345 -8.13 7.51 -13.01
CA LEU A 345 -8.87 8.72 -13.38
C LEU A 345 -9.39 9.48 -12.16
N GLY A 346 -9.47 8.83 -11.02
CA GLY A 346 -9.96 9.39 -9.77
C GLY A 346 -9.78 8.40 -8.63
N ALA A 347 -9.79 8.91 -7.41
CA ALA A 347 -9.79 8.16 -6.16
C ALA A 347 -10.50 8.99 -5.09
N THR A 348 -10.85 8.37 -3.99
CA THR A 348 -11.31 9.05 -2.77
C THR A 348 -10.20 8.93 -1.72
N PRO A 349 -9.22 9.85 -1.70
CA PRO A 349 -8.09 9.73 -0.80
C PRO A 349 -8.54 9.82 0.67
N ILE A 350 -7.90 9.05 1.54
CA ILE A 350 -8.12 9.13 2.98
C ILE A 350 -7.20 10.23 3.52
N ILE A 351 -7.76 11.14 4.31
CA ILE A 351 -7.04 12.28 4.89
C ILE A 351 -5.98 11.74 5.87
N ASN A 352 -4.79 12.33 5.83
CA ASN A 352 -3.73 12.03 6.77
C ASN A 352 -4.02 12.72 8.10
N HIS A 353 -4.73 12.02 9.00
CA HIS A 353 -5.11 12.58 10.31
C HIS A 353 -3.87 13.05 11.08
N PRO A 354 -3.86 14.27 11.69
CA PRO A 354 -5.01 15.16 11.96
C PRO A 354 -5.23 16.31 10.96
N GLU A 355 -4.67 16.23 9.74
CA GLU A 355 -4.95 17.20 8.67
C GLU A 355 -6.44 17.23 8.33
N VAL A 356 -6.89 18.33 7.70
CA VAL A 356 -8.30 18.51 7.29
C VAL A 356 -8.53 18.31 5.80
N ALA A 357 -7.46 18.16 5.01
CA ALA A 357 -7.57 18.05 3.56
C ALA A 357 -6.43 17.23 2.94
N ILE A 358 -6.72 16.59 1.79
CA ILE A 358 -5.77 15.85 0.97
C ILE A 358 -6.12 16.02 -0.50
N LEU A 359 -5.10 16.13 -1.36
CA LEU A 359 -5.24 16.21 -2.82
C LEU A 359 -4.66 14.97 -3.50
N GLY A 360 -5.48 14.27 -4.28
CA GLY A 360 -5.06 13.23 -5.22
C GLY A 360 -4.80 13.80 -6.60
N VAL A 361 -3.59 13.58 -7.12
CA VAL A 361 -3.16 14.00 -8.45
C VAL A 361 -3.06 12.78 -9.37
N HIS A 362 -3.87 12.77 -10.42
CA HIS A 362 -3.97 11.65 -11.35
C HIS A 362 -3.13 11.87 -12.60
N LYS A 363 -3.04 10.85 -13.45
CA LYS A 363 -2.25 10.93 -14.68
C LYS A 363 -2.83 11.97 -15.65
N ALA A 364 -1.96 12.84 -16.17
CA ALA A 364 -2.30 13.72 -17.28
C ALA A 364 -2.33 12.93 -18.59
N ARG A 365 -3.39 13.08 -19.37
CA ARG A 365 -3.62 12.37 -20.64
C ARG A 365 -4.13 13.33 -21.72
N GLU A 366 -3.85 13.03 -22.97
CA GLU A 366 -4.42 13.76 -24.08
C GLU A 366 -5.89 13.36 -24.28
N MET A 367 -6.76 14.34 -24.38
CA MET A 367 -8.20 14.17 -24.58
C MET A 367 -8.72 15.16 -25.59
N PRO A 368 -9.73 14.77 -26.41
CA PRO A 368 -10.49 15.72 -27.21
C PRO A 368 -11.39 16.53 -26.28
N VAL A 369 -11.26 17.85 -26.33
CA VAL A 369 -12.11 18.79 -25.57
C VAL A 369 -12.69 19.83 -26.51
N VAL A 370 -13.83 20.40 -26.16
CA VAL A 370 -14.43 21.51 -26.91
C VAL A 370 -13.91 22.82 -26.40
N ARG A 371 -13.25 23.61 -27.26
CA ARG A 371 -12.83 25.00 -27.03
C ARG A 371 -13.31 25.88 -28.17
N ASP A 372 -13.99 26.96 -27.87
CA ASP A 372 -14.54 27.92 -28.85
C ASP A 372 -15.35 27.25 -29.96
N GLY A 373 -16.13 26.21 -29.60
CA GLY A 373 -16.95 25.41 -30.53
C GLY A 373 -16.17 24.43 -31.42
N GLN A 374 -14.85 24.26 -31.21
CA GLN A 374 -14.01 23.31 -31.93
C GLN A 374 -13.51 22.20 -31.03
N ILE A 375 -13.36 21.00 -31.59
CA ILE A 375 -12.74 19.86 -30.90
C ILE A 375 -11.22 20.02 -31.06
N VAL A 376 -10.52 20.16 -29.93
CA VAL A 376 -9.07 20.29 -29.87
C VAL A 376 -8.49 19.25 -28.93
N VAL A 377 -7.24 18.81 -29.17
CA VAL A 377 -6.55 17.92 -28.25
C VAL A 377 -5.89 18.74 -27.15
N ARG A 378 -6.22 18.44 -25.90
CA ARG A 378 -5.65 19.08 -24.71
C ARG A 378 -5.16 18.03 -23.73
N ARG A 379 -4.24 18.42 -22.87
CA ARG A 379 -3.71 17.55 -21.83
C ARG A 379 -4.47 17.80 -20.53
N ILE A 380 -5.32 16.84 -20.19
CA ILE A 380 -6.23 16.93 -19.04
C ILE A 380 -5.69 16.09 -17.88
N MET A 381 -5.69 16.68 -16.69
CA MET A 381 -5.34 16.05 -15.42
C MET A 381 -6.54 16.06 -14.51
N ASN A 382 -6.90 14.90 -13.95
CA ASN A 382 -7.93 14.81 -12.93
C ASN A 382 -7.33 15.09 -11.55
N LEU A 383 -8.07 15.81 -10.74
CA LEU A 383 -7.81 16.10 -9.34
C LEU A 383 -8.92 15.48 -8.50
N SER A 384 -8.56 14.79 -7.44
CA SER A 384 -9.50 14.23 -6.46
C SER A 384 -9.09 14.72 -5.09
N SER A 385 -9.93 15.47 -4.43
CA SER A 385 -9.66 15.97 -3.09
C SER A 385 -10.61 15.34 -2.07
N SER A 386 -10.18 15.21 -0.84
CA SER A 386 -11.04 14.89 0.29
C SER A 386 -10.83 15.92 1.38
N PHE A 387 -11.90 16.27 2.06
CA PHE A 387 -11.93 17.28 3.13
C PHE A 387 -12.70 16.74 4.33
N ASP A 388 -12.37 17.26 5.50
CA ASP A 388 -13.09 16.97 6.74
C ASP A 388 -14.32 17.90 6.86
N HIS A 389 -15.51 17.37 6.58
CA HIS A 389 -16.77 18.15 6.59
C HIS A 389 -17.20 18.63 7.97
N ARG A 390 -16.44 18.33 9.02
CA ARG A 390 -16.66 18.88 10.36
C ARG A 390 -16.13 20.31 10.47
N VAL A 391 -15.16 20.70 9.64
CA VAL A 391 -14.41 21.96 9.74
C VAL A 391 -14.15 22.66 8.40
N VAL A 392 -14.39 21.97 7.27
CA VAL A 392 -14.32 22.53 5.90
C VAL A 392 -15.63 22.25 5.20
N ASP A 393 -16.31 23.29 4.76
CA ASP A 393 -17.57 23.17 4.04
C ASP A 393 -17.33 22.84 2.55
N GLY A 394 -18.40 22.33 1.89
CA GLY A 394 -18.33 21.98 0.46
C GLY A 394 -17.95 23.16 -0.44
N ALA A 395 -18.39 24.38 -0.08
CA ALA A 395 -18.06 25.60 -0.81
C ALA A 395 -16.57 25.96 -0.67
N ASP A 396 -15.98 25.81 0.52
CA ASP A 396 -14.57 26.11 0.79
C ASP A 396 -13.65 25.15 0.03
N GLY A 397 -13.93 23.84 0.13
CA GLY A 397 -13.18 22.83 -0.61
C GLY A 397 -13.28 23.02 -2.13
N ALA A 398 -14.47 23.33 -2.65
CA ALA A 398 -14.65 23.63 -4.07
C ALA A 398 -13.89 24.89 -4.47
N ALA A 399 -13.93 25.97 -3.68
CA ALA A 399 -13.23 27.22 -3.95
C ALA A 399 -11.71 27.02 -4.03
N LEU A 400 -11.12 26.26 -3.08
CA LEU A 400 -9.70 25.89 -3.12
C LEU A 400 -9.35 25.17 -4.43
N ILE A 401 -10.11 24.14 -4.80
CA ILE A 401 -9.80 23.33 -5.99
C ILE A 401 -10.02 24.12 -7.30
N GLN A 402 -11.04 24.98 -7.37
CA GLN A 402 -11.24 25.86 -8.51
C GLN A 402 -10.10 26.90 -8.64
N HIS A 403 -9.61 27.42 -7.51
CA HIS A 403 -8.46 28.32 -7.52
C HIS A 403 -7.20 27.59 -7.98
N LEU A 404 -6.93 26.38 -7.46
CA LEU A 404 -5.83 25.52 -7.92
C LEU A 404 -5.93 25.23 -9.42
N LYS A 405 -7.10 24.82 -9.91
CA LYS A 405 -7.36 24.60 -11.33
C LYS A 405 -6.96 25.82 -12.16
N ARG A 406 -7.42 27.00 -11.77
CA ARG A 406 -7.08 28.27 -12.46
C ARG A 406 -5.57 28.48 -12.52
N MET A 407 -4.83 28.18 -11.46
CA MET A 407 -3.37 28.30 -11.41
C MET A 407 -2.69 27.32 -12.35
N LEU A 408 -3.16 26.05 -12.40
CA LEU A 408 -2.60 25.00 -13.26
C LEU A 408 -2.90 25.23 -14.75
N GLU A 409 -4.08 25.78 -15.07
CA GLU A 409 -4.48 26.14 -16.42
C GLU A 409 -3.74 27.40 -16.93
N ASN A 410 -3.29 28.26 -16.00
CA ASN A 410 -2.57 29.51 -16.29
C ASN A 410 -1.27 29.57 -15.47
N PRO A 411 -0.25 28.78 -15.83
CA PRO A 411 0.92 28.56 -14.96
C PRO A 411 1.75 29.80 -14.67
N ALA A 412 1.62 30.87 -15.47
CA ALA A 412 2.24 32.18 -15.17
C ALA A 412 1.79 32.74 -13.81
N LEU A 413 0.55 32.45 -13.39
CA LEU A 413 0.01 32.92 -12.11
C LEU A 413 0.74 32.28 -10.90
N ILE A 414 1.39 31.12 -11.08
CA ILE A 414 2.17 30.48 -10.02
C ILE A 414 3.37 31.35 -9.62
N PHE A 415 3.90 32.13 -10.55
CA PHE A 415 5.15 32.90 -10.38
C PHE A 415 4.92 34.41 -10.21
N MET A 416 3.69 34.89 -10.33
CA MET A 416 3.29 36.26 -10.10
C MET A 416 2.88 36.51 -8.65
#